data_fde548d39c2ba2c9f44a7f06d9977c95
#
_entry.id   fde548d39c2ba2c9f44a7f06d9977c95
#
_cell.length_a   1.000
_cell.length_b   1.000
_cell.length_c   1.000
_cell.angle_alpha   90.00
_cell.angle_beta   90.00
_cell.angle_gamma   90.00
#
_symmetry.space_group_name_H-M   'P 1'
#
loop_
_entity.id
_entity.type
_entity.pdbx_description
1 polymer ?
#
loop_
_entity_poly.entity_id
_entity_poly.type
_entity_poly.pdbx_seq_one_letter_code
_entity_poly.pdbx_strand_id
1 'polypeptide(L)'
;MSNRARAVCVPALLSLGACAVMEPPPLPESDVPQRFIGPVFDEADVWPNTDWWNNFNDEELSAFIEEVKANNFDLAINRRNLASAQLTLREAGLARWPTPELTIGDATSYSRTSLDGATVSRGNENDATQLAATFTYSGILTKPAIYARDLTDYDSELAQSADVAMNTLATATSTFFQLLLIRDRIVAARQNLENAEVIGRIAQARVNAGVSVPIDALQQQIQIEQQRTALQSLIQSDLSARASLAVLVGRHVQGFDIAGQTLQNVEVPRVQPGLPSELLTRRPDLYQAETSLRGAAINVSVVRRTLFPQIKLTASASSSSFELANVLASPAQTTARISASVVQLLLDNGQRRRNIEQAKLFLESSLATYRRTVLTAFNDVEVTLSNIQLLEEQAEVAASSLMAAEEAFRIAEVRYAEGVADFETVLLAQNTLFSTRNAFLDNKLQRLNAILTFYQALGGGWAPGDIPEYWGVTAGGT
;
A
#
# COMPACT_ATOMS: atom_id res chain seq x y z
N MET A 1 6.62 48.57 -55.77
CA MET A 1 5.65 48.82 -54.70
C MET A 1 5.31 47.47 -54.14
N SER A 2 5.47 47.06 -52.95
CA SER A 2 5.96 47.58 -51.71
C SER A 2 6.06 46.38 -50.76
N ASN A 3 7.22 46.14 -50.25
CA ASN A 3 7.62 45.04 -49.35
C ASN A 3 7.31 45.42 -47.84
N ARG A 4 6.04 45.61 -47.45
CA ARG A 4 5.69 46.04 -46.10
C ARG A 4 4.69 45.18 -45.31
N ALA A 5 4.37 43.97 -45.76
CA ALA A 5 3.36 43.15 -45.10
C ALA A 5 3.90 41.95 -44.28
N ARG A 6 5.21 41.84 -44.02
CA ARG A 6 5.82 40.67 -43.35
C ARG A 6 6.32 40.86 -41.90
N ALA A 7 6.11 42.00 -41.27
CA ALA A 7 6.75 42.29 -39.99
C ALA A 7 5.82 42.43 -38.77
N VAL A 8 4.53 42.10 -38.86
CA VAL A 8 3.59 42.41 -37.74
C VAL A 8 3.14 41.14 -36.96
N CYS A 9 3.43 39.94 -37.43
CA CYS A 9 2.93 38.73 -36.74
C CYS A 9 3.86 38.07 -35.73
N VAL A 10 5.09 38.51 -35.52
CA VAL A 10 6.06 37.86 -34.63
C VAL A 10 5.98 38.29 -33.16
N PRO A 11 5.66 39.53 -32.77
CA PRO A 11 5.61 39.88 -31.36
C PRO A 11 4.35 39.41 -30.62
N ALA A 12 3.26 39.06 -31.30
CA ALA A 12 2.03 38.58 -30.65
C ALA A 12 2.12 37.14 -30.15
N LEU A 13 3.08 36.35 -30.61
CA LEU A 13 3.30 34.96 -30.19
C LEU A 13 4.16 34.83 -28.91
N LEU A 14 4.91 35.87 -28.56
CA LEU A 14 5.77 35.87 -27.38
C LEU A 14 5.05 36.30 -26.10
N SER A 15 3.88 36.90 -26.18
CA SER A 15 3.07 37.29 -25.01
C SER A 15 2.14 36.16 -24.49
N LEU A 16 2.04 35.03 -25.18
CA LEU A 16 1.26 33.86 -24.76
C LEU A 16 2.00 32.97 -23.75
N GLY A 17 3.25 33.22 -23.46
CA GLY A 17 4.08 32.49 -22.52
C GLY A 17 3.83 32.78 -21.04
N ALA A 18 2.99 33.75 -20.71
CA ALA A 18 2.69 34.15 -19.32
C ALA A 18 1.40 33.53 -18.74
N CYS A 19 0.92 32.41 -19.29
CA CYS A 19 -0.07 31.59 -18.56
C CYS A 19 0.67 30.86 -17.45
N ALA A 20 0.81 31.54 -16.29
CA ALA A 20 1.33 30.99 -15.07
C ALA A 20 0.77 29.58 -14.84
N VAL A 21 1.63 28.61 -14.62
CA VAL A 21 1.26 27.39 -13.93
C VAL A 21 0.56 27.86 -12.67
N MET A 22 -0.74 27.60 -12.53
CA MET A 22 -1.45 27.96 -11.33
C MET A 22 -0.75 27.19 -10.21
N GLU A 23 -0.10 27.87 -9.29
CA GLU A 23 0.41 27.24 -8.08
C GLU A 23 -0.73 26.42 -7.46
N PRO A 24 -0.46 25.21 -7.02
CA PRO A 24 -1.46 24.44 -6.28
C PRO A 24 -1.96 25.33 -5.14
N PRO A 25 -3.27 25.30 -4.82
CA PRO A 25 -3.76 26.05 -3.69
C PRO A 25 -2.93 25.69 -2.45
N PRO A 26 -2.59 26.67 -1.59
CA PRO A 26 -1.91 26.36 -0.34
C PRO A 26 -2.72 25.27 0.38
N LEU A 27 -2.01 24.30 0.96
CA LEU A 27 -2.66 23.30 1.79
C LEU A 27 -3.49 24.02 2.85
N PRO A 28 -4.74 23.62 3.09
CA PRO A 28 -5.55 24.24 4.11
C PRO A 28 -4.82 24.14 5.44
N GLU A 29 -4.83 25.21 6.23
CA GLU A 29 -4.42 25.14 7.62
C GLU A 29 -5.25 24.03 8.26
N SER A 30 -4.62 22.89 8.54
CA SER A 30 -5.21 21.83 9.33
C SER A 30 -5.14 22.29 10.79
N ASP A 31 -6.24 22.14 11.52
CA ASP A 31 -6.27 22.36 12.97
C ASP A 31 -5.49 21.20 13.62
N VAL A 32 -4.14 21.34 13.61
CA VAL A 32 -3.23 20.31 14.12
C VAL A 32 -3.10 20.52 15.63
N PRO A 33 -3.42 19.51 16.44
CA PRO A 33 -3.23 19.63 17.88
C PRO A 33 -1.75 19.86 18.20
N GLN A 34 -1.47 20.65 19.25
CA GLN A 34 -0.10 20.98 19.65
C GLN A 34 0.62 19.78 20.29
N ARG A 35 -0.13 18.83 20.87
CA ARG A 35 0.38 17.62 21.51
C ARG A 35 -0.69 16.53 21.48
N PHE A 36 -0.26 15.29 21.56
CA PHE A 36 -1.13 14.15 21.82
C PHE A 36 -1.60 14.16 23.29
N ILE A 37 -2.79 13.61 23.56
CA ILE A 37 -3.39 13.51 24.90
C ILE A 37 -2.85 12.27 25.62
N GLY A 38 -2.50 11.23 24.87
CA GLY A 38 -1.99 9.97 25.38
C GLY A 38 -0.69 10.11 26.19
N PRO A 39 -0.33 9.10 27.00
CA PRO A 39 0.86 9.16 27.87
C PRO A 39 2.13 9.33 27.04
N VAL A 40 3.04 10.14 27.57
CA VAL A 40 4.39 10.30 27.05
C VAL A 40 5.32 9.46 27.92
N PHE A 41 6.03 8.51 27.33
CA PHE A 41 7.00 7.68 28.03
C PHE A 41 8.38 8.31 27.89
N ASP A 42 9.08 8.61 29.00
CA ASP A 42 10.45 9.08 28.96
C ASP A 42 11.40 7.94 28.48
N GLU A 43 12.44 8.29 27.73
CA GLU A 43 13.52 7.37 27.27
C GLU A 43 13.19 6.41 26.11
N ALA A 44 12.21 6.69 25.25
CA ALA A 44 11.97 5.90 24.03
C ALA A 44 12.36 6.66 22.76
N ASP A 45 12.65 5.94 21.69
CA ASP A 45 12.80 6.52 20.34
C ASP A 45 11.49 7.15 19.90
N VAL A 46 11.56 8.41 19.47
CA VAL A 46 10.37 9.20 19.13
C VAL A 46 9.69 8.70 17.84
N TRP A 47 10.48 8.20 16.88
CA TRP A 47 9.97 7.72 15.60
C TRP A 47 10.51 6.34 15.29
N PRO A 48 9.69 5.45 14.72
CA PRO A 48 10.17 4.15 14.28
C PRO A 48 11.23 4.31 13.17
N ASN A 49 12.27 3.49 13.24
CA ASN A 49 13.24 3.34 12.16
C ASN A 49 12.62 2.52 11.00
N THR A 50 13.25 2.54 9.84
CA THR A 50 12.85 1.70 8.69
C THR A 50 12.86 0.21 9.03
N ASP A 51 13.63 -0.21 10.03
CA ASP A 51 13.79 -1.59 10.50
C ASP A 51 13.18 -1.78 11.91
N TRP A 52 12.01 -1.19 12.14
CA TRP A 52 11.30 -1.15 13.43
C TRP A 52 11.06 -2.53 14.08
N TRP A 53 11.04 -3.62 13.29
CA TRP A 53 10.88 -4.98 13.81
C TRP A 53 12.07 -5.44 14.67
N ASN A 54 13.24 -4.84 14.53
CA ASN A 54 14.40 -5.11 15.39
C ASN A 54 14.19 -4.66 16.84
N ASN A 55 13.26 -3.71 17.09
CA ASN A 55 12.94 -3.23 18.43
C ASN A 55 12.25 -4.30 19.31
N PHE A 56 11.73 -5.37 18.71
CA PHE A 56 11.17 -6.51 19.44
C PHE A 56 12.26 -7.45 19.98
N ASN A 57 13.53 -7.19 19.69
CA ASN A 57 14.72 -7.91 20.14
C ASN A 57 14.64 -9.45 19.93
N ASP A 58 14.14 -9.84 18.75
CA ASP A 58 14.00 -11.23 18.33
C ASP A 58 14.74 -11.44 17.01
N GLU A 59 15.86 -12.18 17.06
CA GLU A 59 16.71 -12.43 15.89
C GLU A 59 15.99 -13.25 14.82
N GLU A 60 15.10 -14.15 15.21
CA GLU A 60 14.37 -14.99 14.28
C GLU A 60 13.27 -14.21 13.55
N LEU A 61 12.58 -13.32 14.27
CA LEU A 61 11.67 -12.36 13.64
C LEU A 61 12.41 -11.51 12.60
N SER A 62 13.58 -10.99 12.95
CA SER A 62 14.39 -10.18 12.04
C SER A 62 14.79 -10.98 10.80
N ALA A 63 15.26 -12.21 10.95
CA ALA A 63 15.62 -13.10 9.84
C ALA A 63 14.38 -13.44 8.98
N PHE A 64 13.23 -13.71 9.61
CA PHE A 64 11.98 -13.98 8.91
C PHE A 64 11.51 -12.78 8.09
N ILE A 65 11.56 -11.57 8.63
CA ILE A 65 11.19 -10.34 7.91
C ILE A 65 12.10 -10.09 6.72
N GLU A 66 13.42 -10.34 6.84
CA GLU A 66 14.33 -10.25 5.69
C GLU A 66 13.98 -11.27 4.59
N GLU A 67 13.57 -12.47 4.97
CA GLU A 67 13.11 -13.48 4.01
C GLU A 67 11.79 -13.04 3.32
N VAL A 68 10.84 -12.44 4.06
CA VAL A 68 9.60 -11.85 3.51
C VAL A 68 9.94 -10.73 2.53
N LYS A 69 10.83 -9.79 2.89
CA LYS A 69 11.29 -8.70 2.01
C LYS A 69 11.86 -9.21 0.69
N ALA A 70 12.59 -10.31 0.73
CA ALA A 70 13.22 -10.89 -0.45
C ALA A 70 12.25 -11.65 -1.37
N ASN A 71 11.30 -12.39 -0.81
CA ASN A 71 10.56 -13.42 -1.52
C ASN A 71 9.04 -13.20 -1.60
N ASN A 72 8.49 -12.24 -0.87
CA ASN A 72 7.04 -12.02 -0.84
C ASN A 72 6.52 -11.57 -2.20
N PHE A 73 5.46 -12.22 -2.68
CA PHE A 73 4.87 -11.94 -3.99
C PHE A 73 4.14 -10.60 -4.05
N ASP A 74 3.49 -10.16 -2.96
CA ASP A 74 2.80 -8.88 -2.93
C ASP A 74 3.80 -7.72 -3.02
N LEU A 75 4.95 -7.83 -2.33
CA LEU A 75 6.05 -6.89 -2.46
C LEU A 75 6.66 -6.93 -3.86
N ALA A 76 6.76 -8.10 -4.49
CA ALA A 76 7.25 -8.23 -5.86
C ALA A 76 6.30 -7.59 -6.88
N ILE A 77 4.98 -7.77 -6.73
CA ILE A 77 3.95 -7.13 -7.55
C ILE A 77 4.01 -5.60 -7.36
N ASN A 78 4.09 -5.16 -6.12
CA ASN A 78 4.17 -3.75 -5.76
C ASN A 78 5.37 -3.04 -6.42
N ARG A 79 6.56 -3.66 -6.37
CA ARG A 79 7.76 -3.17 -7.08
C ARG A 79 7.54 -3.01 -8.59
N ARG A 80 6.80 -3.94 -9.22
CA ARG A 80 6.51 -3.89 -10.66
C ARG A 80 5.51 -2.79 -11.00
N ASN A 81 4.52 -2.56 -10.14
CA ASN A 81 3.57 -1.46 -10.29
C ASN A 81 4.30 -0.10 -10.24
N LEU A 82 5.19 0.08 -9.27
CA LEU A 82 6.01 1.29 -9.16
C LEU A 82 6.92 1.47 -10.39
N ALA A 83 7.56 0.40 -10.86
CA ALA A 83 8.37 0.45 -12.09
C ALA A 83 7.51 0.81 -13.33
N SER A 84 6.27 0.30 -13.41
CA SER A 84 5.32 0.67 -14.47
C SER A 84 4.94 2.15 -14.41
N ALA A 85 4.66 2.68 -13.22
CA ALA A 85 4.38 4.10 -13.03
C ALA A 85 5.59 4.98 -13.44
N GLN A 86 6.81 4.55 -13.12
CA GLN A 86 8.04 5.22 -13.57
C GLN A 86 8.17 5.24 -15.10
N LEU A 87 7.83 4.15 -15.78
CA LEU A 87 7.82 4.10 -17.25
C LEU A 87 6.79 5.06 -17.83
N THR A 88 5.59 5.13 -17.25
CA THR A 88 4.54 6.07 -17.65
C THR A 88 5.01 7.53 -17.52
N LEU A 89 5.67 7.86 -16.41
CA LEU A 89 6.26 9.19 -16.22
C LEU A 89 7.35 9.49 -17.27
N ARG A 90 8.22 8.52 -17.59
CA ARG A 90 9.23 8.66 -18.66
C ARG A 90 8.57 8.88 -20.02
N GLU A 91 7.51 8.13 -20.34
CA GLU A 91 6.73 8.31 -21.56
C GLU A 91 6.15 9.73 -21.66
N ALA A 92 5.55 10.23 -20.58
CA ALA A 92 5.05 11.60 -20.49
C ALA A 92 6.17 12.64 -20.68
N GLY A 93 7.37 12.36 -20.16
CA GLY A 93 8.58 13.16 -20.40
C GLY A 93 8.97 13.19 -21.89
N LEU A 94 9.01 12.02 -22.54
CA LEU A 94 9.32 11.92 -23.97
C LEU A 94 8.22 12.53 -24.85
N ALA A 95 6.96 12.42 -24.45
CA ALA A 95 5.84 13.03 -25.17
C ALA A 95 5.92 14.56 -25.25
N ARG A 96 6.79 15.21 -24.48
CA ARG A 96 7.08 16.65 -24.59
C ARG A 96 7.87 17.03 -25.84
N TRP A 97 8.50 16.05 -26.50
CA TRP A 97 9.25 16.23 -27.71
C TRP A 97 8.41 15.94 -28.97
N PRO A 98 8.80 16.43 -30.17
CA PRO A 98 8.16 16.03 -31.42
C PRO A 98 8.27 14.53 -31.64
N THR A 99 7.20 13.92 -32.11
CA THR A 99 7.17 12.48 -32.43
C THR A 99 7.62 12.26 -33.86
N PRO A 100 8.73 11.54 -34.11
CA PRO A 100 9.11 11.11 -35.45
C PRO A 100 8.27 9.91 -35.88
N GLU A 101 7.81 9.92 -37.12
CA GLU A 101 7.10 8.83 -37.77
C GLU A 101 7.70 8.59 -39.14
N LEU A 102 8.01 7.33 -39.46
CA LEU A 102 8.46 6.91 -40.77
C LEU A 102 7.39 6.02 -41.39
N THR A 103 6.87 6.43 -42.54
CA THR A 103 5.86 5.69 -43.26
C THR A 103 6.35 5.29 -44.64
N ILE A 104 6.11 4.04 -45.00
CA ILE A 104 6.28 3.51 -46.33
C ILE A 104 4.90 3.04 -46.80
N GLY A 105 4.44 3.49 -47.91
CA GLY A 105 3.13 3.12 -48.44
C GLY A 105 3.03 3.27 -49.94
N ASP A 106 2.16 2.48 -50.54
CA ASP A 106 1.77 2.62 -51.94
C ASP A 106 0.52 3.46 -52.00
N ALA A 107 0.51 4.45 -52.90
CA ALA A 107 -0.64 5.30 -53.13
C ALA A 107 -1.00 5.26 -54.62
N THR A 108 -2.20 4.77 -54.89
CA THR A 108 -2.80 4.86 -56.21
C THR A 108 -3.70 6.11 -56.24
N SER A 109 -3.37 7.07 -57.10
CA SER A 109 -4.19 8.26 -57.29
C SER A 109 -4.84 8.28 -58.64
N TYR A 110 -6.17 8.44 -58.65
CA TYR A 110 -6.96 8.62 -59.87
C TYR A 110 -7.39 10.08 -59.99
N SER A 111 -6.89 10.80 -61.00
CA SER A 111 -7.32 12.17 -61.24
C SER A 111 -8.15 12.27 -62.53
N ARG A 112 -9.35 12.85 -62.43
CA ARG A 112 -10.23 13.13 -63.53
C ARG A 112 -10.39 14.64 -63.69
N THR A 113 -9.95 15.18 -64.78
CA THR A 113 -10.12 16.61 -65.11
C THR A 113 -11.25 16.77 -66.10
N SER A 114 -12.29 17.52 -65.75
CA SER A 114 -13.37 17.94 -66.66
C SER A 114 -13.12 19.39 -67.04
N LEU A 115 -12.96 19.62 -68.36
CA LEU A 115 -12.90 20.96 -68.91
C LEU A 115 -14.17 21.17 -69.79
N ASP A 116 -14.95 22.19 -69.42
CA ASP A 116 -15.99 22.81 -70.20
C ASP A 116 -17.03 21.86 -70.82
N GLY A 117 -17.76 21.09 -70.01
CA GLY A 117 -18.93 20.35 -70.44
C GLY A 117 -18.67 19.14 -71.35
N ALA A 118 -17.45 18.90 -71.84
CA ALA A 118 -17.03 17.71 -72.50
C ALA A 118 -16.14 16.84 -71.57
N THR A 119 -16.61 15.65 -71.28
CA THR A 119 -15.84 14.66 -70.52
C THR A 119 -14.69 14.12 -71.37
N VAL A 120 -13.52 14.75 -71.31
CA VAL A 120 -12.29 14.11 -71.79
C VAL A 120 -11.77 13.31 -70.60
N SER A 121 -12.14 12.03 -70.54
CA SER A 121 -11.56 11.11 -69.54
C SER A 121 -10.15 10.77 -69.97
N ARG A 122 -9.18 11.51 -69.47
CA ARG A 122 -7.81 11.05 -69.33
C ARG A 122 -7.63 10.60 -67.94
N GLY A 123 -7.89 9.34 -67.64
CA GLY A 123 -7.53 8.70 -66.39
C GLY A 123 -6.01 8.58 -66.39
N ASN A 124 -5.34 9.35 -65.57
CA ASN A 124 -3.98 9.04 -65.12
C ASN A 124 -4.09 8.25 -63.83
N GLU A 125 -3.87 6.97 -63.93
CA GLU A 125 -3.64 6.10 -62.78
C GLU A 125 -2.15 6.21 -62.48
N ASN A 126 -1.83 6.83 -61.35
CA ASN A 126 -0.45 6.96 -60.88
C ASN A 126 -0.30 6.09 -59.64
N ASP A 127 0.32 4.94 -59.83
CA ASP A 127 0.82 4.13 -58.73
C ASP A 127 2.18 4.70 -58.31
N ALA A 128 2.30 5.07 -57.07
CA ALA A 128 3.56 5.55 -56.51
C ALA A 128 3.81 4.98 -55.13
N THR A 129 4.95 4.37 -54.94
CA THR A 129 5.47 4.04 -53.64
C THR A 129 6.06 5.31 -53.02
N GLN A 130 5.65 5.60 -51.79
CA GLN A 130 6.07 6.77 -51.03
C GLN A 130 6.79 6.36 -49.77
N LEU A 131 7.93 6.96 -49.52
CA LEU A 131 8.61 6.99 -48.23
C LEU A 131 8.46 8.38 -47.62
N ALA A 132 7.90 8.48 -46.41
CA ALA A 132 7.72 9.77 -45.75
C ALA A 132 8.23 9.71 -44.29
N ALA A 133 9.01 10.71 -43.92
CA ALA A 133 9.40 11.00 -42.54
C ALA A 133 8.61 12.23 -42.07
N THR A 134 7.87 12.07 -40.98
CA THR A 134 7.04 13.13 -40.40
C THR A 134 7.38 13.36 -38.95
N PHE A 135 7.61 14.61 -38.57
CA PHE A 135 7.76 15.06 -37.21
C PHE A 135 6.53 15.86 -36.81
N THR A 136 5.83 15.39 -35.79
CA THR A 136 4.62 16.06 -35.29
C THR A 136 4.81 16.54 -33.87
N TYR A 137 4.50 17.80 -33.58
CA TYR A 137 4.45 18.36 -32.25
C TYR A 137 3.09 19.02 -32.00
N SER A 138 2.32 18.48 -31.08
CA SER A 138 0.98 18.96 -30.73
C SER A 138 0.86 19.16 -29.21
N GLY A 139 -0.12 19.96 -28.77
CA GLY A 139 -0.40 20.12 -27.34
C GLY A 139 0.65 20.98 -26.59
N ILE A 140 1.31 21.92 -27.26
CA ILE A 140 2.35 22.81 -26.68
C ILE A 140 1.89 23.45 -25.36
N LEU A 141 0.62 23.84 -25.27
CA LEU A 141 0.04 24.49 -24.10
C LEU A 141 -0.37 23.51 -22.98
N THR A 142 -0.62 22.26 -23.31
CA THR A 142 -1.15 21.25 -22.36
C THR A 142 -0.09 20.29 -21.85
N LYS A 143 0.88 19.91 -22.66
CA LYS A 143 1.92 18.90 -22.33
C LYS A 143 2.70 19.20 -21.03
N PRO A 144 3.13 20.43 -20.71
CA PRO A 144 3.82 20.69 -19.45
C PRO A 144 2.95 20.42 -18.21
N ALA A 145 1.65 20.73 -18.30
CA ALA A 145 0.72 20.49 -17.21
C ALA A 145 0.34 18.99 -17.08
N ILE A 146 0.27 18.28 -18.22
CA ILE A 146 0.07 16.81 -18.23
C ILE A 146 1.28 16.15 -17.55
N TYR A 147 2.50 16.51 -17.91
CA TYR A 147 3.70 15.96 -17.27
C TYR A 147 3.72 16.24 -15.76
N ALA A 148 3.36 17.47 -15.34
CA ALA A 148 3.27 17.79 -13.91
C ALA A 148 2.22 16.97 -13.17
N ARG A 149 1.08 16.64 -13.82
CA ARG A 149 0.08 15.73 -13.28
C ARG A 149 0.63 14.31 -13.17
N ASP A 150 1.24 13.79 -14.23
CA ASP A 150 1.78 12.42 -14.25
C ASP A 150 2.94 12.25 -13.25
N LEU A 151 3.65 13.34 -12.91
CA LEU A 151 4.60 13.36 -11.80
C LEU A 151 3.89 13.19 -10.44
N THR A 152 2.77 13.89 -10.21
CA THR A 152 2.00 13.69 -8.97
C THR A 152 1.36 12.32 -8.89
N ASP A 153 0.98 11.71 -10.02
CA ASP A 153 0.48 10.35 -10.08
C ASP A 153 1.58 9.35 -9.69
N TYR A 154 2.83 9.54 -10.16
CA TYR A 154 3.98 8.74 -9.75
C TYR A 154 4.30 8.89 -8.26
N ASP A 155 4.29 10.11 -7.71
CA ASP A 155 4.52 10.37 -6.29
C ASP A 155 3.44 9.70 -5.42
N SER A 156 2.19 9.69 -5.90
CA SER A 156 1.07 8.99 -5.25
C SER A 156 1.29 7.47 -5.24
N GLU A 157 1.74 6.89 -6.35
CA GLU A 157 2.05 5.47 -6.45
C GLU A 157 3.23 5.07 -5.56
N LEU A 158 4.24 5.95 -5.43
CA LEU A 158 5.35 5.77 -4.51
C LEU A 158 4.86 5.67 -3.06
N ALA A 159 3.99 6.58 -2.63
CA ALA A 159 3.40 6.55 -1.30
C ALA A 159 2.54 5.31 -1.06
N GLN A 160 1.71 4.94 -2.03
CA GLN A 160 0.92 3.71 -1.98
C GLN A 160 1.82 2.47 -1.88
N SER A 161 2.94 2.47 -2.60
CA SER A 161 3.93 1.40 -2.54
C SER A 161 4.53 1.25 -1.14
N ALA A 162 4.79 2.37 -0.46
CA ALA A 162 5.26 2.40 0.92
C ALA A 162 4.22 1.82 1.89
N ASP A 163 2.96 2.22 1.74
CA ASP A 163 1.86 1.71 2.56
C ASP A 163 1.67 0.19 2.42
N VAL A 164 1.68 -0.32 1.18
CA VAL A 164 1.61 -1.76 0.91
C VAL A 164 2.77 -2.51 1.56
N ALA A 165 4.00 -1.99 1.46
CA ALA A 165 5.17 -2.60 2.07
C ALA A 165 5.06 -2.63 3.60
N MET A 166 4.72 -1.51 4.23
CA MET A 166 4.51 -1.40 5.67
C MET A 166 3.44 -2.38 6.15
N ASN A 167 2.29 -2.43 5.50
CA ASN A 167 1.19 -3.33 5.86
C ASN A 167 1.55 -4.81 5.68
N THR A 168 2.31 -5.16 4.65
CA THR A 168 2.79 -6.52 4.42
C THR A 168 3.75 -6.97 5.53
N LEU A 169 4.72 -6.12 5.90
CA LEU A 169 5.67 -6.42 6.98
C LEU A 169 4.99 -6.48 8.35
N ALA A 170 4.03 -5.59 8.61
CA ALA A 170 3.23 -5.62 9.84
C ALA A 170 2.37 -6.89 9.93
N THR A 171 1.75 -7.31 8.83
CA THR A 171 0.99 -8.56 8.77
C THR A 171 1.89 -9.76 9.01
N ALA A 172 3.10 -9.78 8.43
CA ALA A 172 4.08 -10.83 8.64
C ALA A 172 4.48 -10.93 10.12
N THR A 173 4.79 -9.80 10.76
CA THR A 173 5.15 -9.70 12.18
C THR A 173 4.01 -10.17 13.09
N SER A 174 2.78 -9.69 12.85
CA SER A 174 1.61 -10.10 13.64
C SER A 174 1.31 -11.60 13.50
N THR A 175 1.46 -12.16 12.30
CA THR A 175 1.27 -13.60 12.06
C THR A 175 2.37 -14.43 12.73
N PHE A 176 3.61 -13.92 12.77
CA PHE A 176 4.70 -14.51 13.51
C PHE A 176 4.38 -14.58 15.02
N PHE A 177 3.96 -13.48 15.62
CA PHE A 177 3.56 -13.45 17.03
C PHE A 177 2.36 -14.38 17.31
N GLN A 178 1.42 -14.46 16.38
CA GLN A 178 0.29 -15.38 16.49
C GLN A 178 0.73 -16.84 16.52
N LEU A 179 1.72 -17.23 15.72
CA LEU A 179 2.28 -18.58 15.77
C LEU A 179 2.92 -18.88 17.11
N LEU A 180 3.73 -17.96 17.66
CA LEU A 180 4.35 -18.13 18.96
C LEU A 180 3.32 -18.25 20.08
N LEU A 181 2.24 -17.44 20.05
CA LEU A 181 1.12 -17.58 20.99
C LEU A 181 0.48 -18.97 20.92
N ILE A 182 0.23 -19.48 19.70
CA ILE A 182 -0.37 -20.82 19.52
C ILE A 182 0.56 -21.88 20.12
N ARG A 183 1.87 -21.76 19.98
CA ARG A 183 2.84 -22.67 20.61
C ARG A 183 2.80 -22.62 22.13
N ASP A 184 2.77 -21.43 22.72
CA ASP A 184 2.58 -21.26 24.16
C ASP A 184 1.27 -21.88 24.65
N ARG A 185 0.17 -21.69 23.91
CA ARG A 185 -1.12 -22.32 24.20
C ARG A 185 -1.08 -23.84 24.06
N ILE A 186 -0.33 -24.40 23.13
CA ILE A 186 -0.12 -25.85 23.01
C ILE A 186 0.58 -26.39 24.27
N VAL A 187 1.63 -25.68 24.75
CA VAL A 187 2.32 -26.05 25.99
C VAL A 187 1.35 -25.98 27.17
N ALA A 188 0.60 -24.88 27.30
CA ALA A 188 -0.41 -24.71 28.34
C ALA A 188 -1.52 -25.78 28.26
N ALA A 189 -2.01 -26.11 27.06
CA ALA A 189 -3.05 -27.14 26.87
C ALA A 189 -2.56 -28.53 27.24
N ARG A 190 -1.29 -28.86 26.98
CA ARG A 190 -0.68 -30.14 27.42
C ARG A 190 -0.64 -30.22 28.94
N GLN A 191 -0.21 -29.13 29.61
CA GLN A 191 -0.20 -29.06 31.08
C GLN A 191 -1.61 -29.14 31.66
N ASN A 192 -2.58 -28.48 31.03
CA ASN A 192 -3.99 -28.54 31.43
C ASN A 192 -4.56 -29.97 31.28
N LEU A 193 -4.21 -30.67 30.20
CA LEU A 193 -4.60 -32.06 30.00
C LEU A 193 -3.99 -32.98 31.07
N GLU A 194 -2.69 -32.81 31.36
CA GLU A 194 -2.00 -33.56 32.42
C GLU A 194 -2.66 -33.34 33.79
N ASN A 195 -2.94 -32.09 34.14
CA ASN A 195 -3.65 -31.74 35.38
C ASN A 195 -5.03 -32.39 35.43
N ALA A 196 -5.79 -32.36 34.33
CA ALA A 196 -7.09 -33.01 34.26
C ALA A 196 -7.00 -34.54 34.42
N GLU A 197 -5.98 -35.18 33.86
CA GLU A 197 -5.75 -36.63 33.99
C GLU A 197 -5.31 -37.02 35.42
N VAL A 198 -4.52 -36.15 36.11
CA VAL A 198 -4.18 -36.34 37.55
C VAL A 198 -5.44 -36.33 38.41
N ILE A 199 -6.29 -35.32 38.27
CA ILE A 199 -7.56 -35.22 39.00
C ILE A 199 -8.48 -36.40 38.68
N GLY A 200 -8.51 -36.84 37.38
CA GLY A 200 -9.29 -38.00 36.98
C GLY A 200 -8.87 -39.30 37.65
N ARG A 201 -7.56 -39.52 37.79
CA ARG A 201 -7.04 -40.67 38.58
C ARG A 201 -7.45 -40.61 40.04
N ILE A 202 -7.38 -39.45 40.69
CA ILE A 202 -7.82 -39.25 42.08
C ILE A 202 -9.31 -39.49 42.21
N ALA A 203 -10.14 -38.89 41.33
CA ALA A 203 -11.60 -39.08 41.33
C ALA A 203 -11.99 -40.54 41.21
N GLN A 204 -11.39 -41.28 40.26
CA GLN A 204 -11.65 -42.70 40.04
C GLN A 204 -11.23 -43.57 41.27
N ALA A 205 -10.08 -43.26 41.89
CA ALA A 205 -9.61 -43.94 43.08
C ALA A 205 -10.58 -43.73 44.28
N ARG A 206 -11.12 -42.52 44.46
CA ARG A 206 -12.11 -42.21 45.49
C ARG A 206 -13.45 -42.92 45.25
N VAL A 207 -13.91 -43.01 44.02
CA VAL A 207 -15.11 -43.77 43.67
C VAL A 207 -14.90 -45.25 43.95
N ASN A 208 -13.74 -45.82 43.60
CA ASN A 208 -13.42 -47.23 43.85
C ASN A 208 -13.31 -47.53 45.36
N ALA A 209 -12.87 -46.56 46.16
CA ALA A 209 -12.84 -46.67 47.62
C ALA A 209 -14.22 -46.43 48.31
N GLY A 210 -15.25 -46.08 47.56
CA GLY A 210 -16.60 -45.79 48.08
C GLY A 210 -16.73 -44.47 48.83
N VAL A 211 -15.76 -43.53 48.70
CA VAL A 211 -15.73 -42.25 49.38
C VAL A 211 -16.19 -41.09 48.48
N SER A 212 -16.51 -41.33 47.19
CA SER A 212 -17.06 -40.37 46.24
C SER A 212 -18.13 -41.02 45.37
N VAL A 213 -18.95 -40.21 44.73
CA VAL A 213 -20.01 -40.64 43.82
C VAL A 213 -19.51 -40.83 42.39
N PRO A 214 -20.02 -41.78 41.60
CA PRO A 214 -19.53 -42.03 40.23
C PRO A 214 -19.63 -40.84 39.30
N ILE A 215 -20.52 -39.90 39.56
CA ILE A 215 -20.70 -38.69 38.71
C ILE A 215 -19.45 -37.83 38.67
N ASP A 216 -18.67 -37.77 39.76
CA ASP A 216 -17.43 -36.95 39.84
C ASP A 216 -16.39 -37.46 38.84
N ALA A 217 -16.21 -38.79 38.74
CA ALA A 217 -15.31 -39.41 37.76
C ALA A 217 -15.78 -39.20 36.33
N LEU A 218 -17.10 -39.26 36.07
CA LEU A 218 -17.67 -39.04 34.74
C LEU A 218 -17.53 -37.54 34.32
N GLN A 219 -17.77 -36.62 35.20
CA GLN A 219 -17.55 -35.17 34.93
C GLN A 219 -16.09 -34.90 34.61
N GLN A 220 -15.16 -35.47 35.37
CA GLN A 220 -13.74 -35.31 35.09
C GLN A 220 -13.32 -35.96 33.74
N GLN A 221 -13.93 -37.12 33.40
CA GLN A 221 -13.72 -37.73 32.08
C GLN A 221 -14.13 -36.77 30.93
N ILE A 222 -15.25 -36.07 31.09
CA ILE A 222 -15.70 -35.05 30.13
C ILE A 222 -14.67 -33.94 30.03
N GLN A 223 -14.11 -33.46 31.15
CA GLN A 223 -13.06 -32.45 31.15
C GLN A 223 -11.78 -32.89 30.40
N ILE A 224 -11.35 -34.14 30.62
CA ILE A 224 -10.20 -34.70 29.91
C ILE A 224 -10.44 -34.68 28.39
N GLU A 225 -11.63 -35.17 27.93
CA GLU A 225 -11.93 -35.18 26.49
C GLU A 225 -12.05 -33.76 25.90
N GLN A 226 -12.55 -32.78 26.66
CA GLN A 226 -12.56 -31.35 26.26
C GLN A 226 -11.14 -30.82 26.11
N GLN A 227 -10.22 -31.09 27.02
CA GLN A 227 -8.82 -30.64 26.92
C GLN A 227 -8.10 -31.34 25.74
N ARG A 228 -8.38 -32.61 25.44
CA ARG A 228 -7.86 -33.30 24.26
C ARG A 228 -8.32 -32.66 22.96
N THR A 229 -9.60 -32.31 22.89
CA THR A 229 -10.18 -31.62 21.73
C THR A 229 -9.58 -30.24 21.55
N ALA A 230 -9.41 -29.48 22.65
CA ALA A 230 -8.78 -28.18 22.64
C ALA A 230 -7.31 -28.24 22.14
N LEU A 231 -6.54 -29.22 22.61
CA LEU A 231 -5.17 -29.45 22.16
C LEU A 231 -5.11 -29.78 20.64
N GLN A 232 -6.00 -30.64 20.15
CA GLN A 232 -6.08 -30.96 18.72
C GLN A 232 -6.40 -29.73 17.86
N SER A 233 -7.32 -28.89 18.34
CA SER A 233 -7.66 -27.62 17.67
C SER A 233 -6.47 -26.65 17.60
N LEU A 234 -5.67 -26.58 18.68
CA LEU A 234 -4.45 -25.75 18.69
C LEU A 234 -3.37 -26.29 17.76
N ILE A 235 -3.20 -27.61 17.65
CA ILE A 235 -2.26 -28.23 16.69
C ILE A 235 -2.70 -27.93 15.24
N GLN A 236 -4.02 -27.95 14.96
CA GLN A 236 -4.54 -27.53 13.67
C GLN A 236 -4.28 -26.04 13.40
N SER A 237 -4.43 -25.19 14.41
CA SER A 237 -4.17 -23.75 14.32
C SER A 237 -2.68 -23.46 14.07
N ASP A 238 -1.76 -24.21 14.69
CA ASP A 238 -0.32 -24.13 14.43
C ASP A 238 0.01 -24.39 12.95
N LEU A 239 -0.55 -25.47 12.39
CA LEU A 239 -0.38 -25.78 10.97
C LEU A 239 -0.91 -24.66 10.08
N SER A 240 -2.07 -24.08 10.42
CA SER A 240 -2.67 -22.99 9.65
C SER A 240 -1.82 -21.72 9.73
N ALA A 241 -1.29 -21.37 10.91
CA ALA A 241 -0.42 -20.22 11.08
C ALA A 241 0.91 -20.40 10.33
N ARG A 242 1.52 -21.60 10.39
CA ARG A 242 2.72 -21.91 9.58
C ARG A 242 2.44 -21.84 8.08
N ALA A 243 1.27 -22.28 7.64
CA ALA A 243 0.90 -22.16 6.23
C ALA A 243 0.79 -20.69 5.80
N SER A 244 0.21 -19.83 6.63
CA SER A 244 0.15 -18.38 6.38
C SER A 244 1.53 -17.74 6.30
N LEU A 245 2.43 -18.08 7.23
CA LEU A 245 3.82 -17.60 7.21
C LEU A 245 4.59 -18.10 5.99
N ALA A 246 4.42 -19.37 5.61
CA ALA A 246 5.04 -19.94 4.42
C ALA A 246 4.63 -19.19 3.14
N VAL A 247 3.34 -18.82 3.00
CA VAL A 247 2.87 -17.99 1.88
C VAL A 247 3.52 -16.61 1.88
N LEU A 248 3.70 -15.98 3.05
CA LEU A 248 4.35 -14.67 3.16
C LEU A 248 5.80 -14.68 2.69
N VAL A 249 6.52 -15.81 2.86
CA VAL A 249 7.88 -16.00 2.33
C VAL A 249 7.93 -16.68 0.97
N GLY A 250 6.77 -16.86 0.31
CA GLY A 250 6.69 -17.47 -1.02
C GLY A 250 7.04 -18.97 -1.06
N ARG A 251 6.81 -19.71 0.02
CA ARG A 251 7.12 -21.15 0.16
C ARG A 251 5.87 -21.99 0.39
N HIS A 252 5.99 -23.26 0.18
CA HIS A 252 5.00 -24.24 0.62
C HIS A 252 5.18 -24.56 2.12
N VAL A 253 4.07 -24.88 2.80
CA VAL A 253 4.10 -25.25 4.23
C VAL A 253 4.90 -26.54 4.50
N GLN A 254 5.05 -27.43 3.50
CA GLN A 254 5.84 -28.65 3.62
C GLN A 254 7.32 -28.30 3.86
N GLY A 255 7.83 -28.66 5.04
CA GLY A 255 9.21 -28.38 5.43
C GLY A 255 9.49 -26.93 5.86
N PHE A 256 8.44 -26.09 5.93
CA PHE A 256 8.54 -24.77 6.51
C PHE A 256 8.24 -24.82 8.01
N ASP A 257 9.14 -24.31 8.82
CA ASP A 257 8.96 -24.11 10.25
C ASP A 257 9.80 -22.93 10.72
N ILE A 258 9.42 -22.39 11.86
CA ILE A 258 10.13 -21.35 12.59
C ILE A 258 10.64 -21.98 13.88
N ALA A 259 11.91 -21.71 14.26
CA ALA A 259 12.53 -22.30 15.45
C ALA A 259 11.95 -21.71 16.75
N GLY A 260 11.43 -20.46 16.72
CA GLY A 260 10.84 -19.76 17.88
C GLY A 260 9.75 -20.59 18.56
N GLN A 261 9.89 -20.76 19.87
CA GLN A 261 9.04 -21.63 20.64
C GLN A 261 8.06 -20.90 21.55
N THR A 262 8.31 -19.64 21.89
CA THR A 262 7.51 -18.91 22.87
C THR A 262 7.43 -17.42 22.58
N LEU A 263 6.25 -16.87 22.78
CA LEU A 263 6.01 -15.42 22.71
C LEU A 263 6.61 -14.67 23.91
N GLN A 264 6.93 -15.38 24.99
CA GLN A 264 7.44 -14.76 26.22
C GLN A 264 8.82 -14.12 26.03
N ASN A 265 9.63 -14.63 25.10
CA ASN A 265 10.97 -14.11 24.82
C ASN A 265 10.95 -12.83 23.98
N VAL A 266 9.84 -12.54 23.30
CA VAL A 266 9.71 -11.32 22.50
C VAL A 266 9.54 -10.13 23.43
N GLU A 267 10.37 -9.12 23.28
CA GLU A 267 10.28 -7.89 24.08
C GLU A 267 9.10 -7.02 23.58
N VAL A 268 8.47 -6.31 24.50
CA VAL A 268 7.49 -5.27 24.18
C VAL A 268 8.21 -3.94 24.22
N PRO A 269 8.49 -3.32 23.05
CA PRO A 269 9.22 -2.06 23.01
C PRO A 269 8.48 -0.93 23.73
N ARG A 270 9.22 -0.02 24.36
CA ARG A 270 8.68 1.25 24.80
C ARG A 270 8.61 2.21 23.62
N VAL A 271 7.51 2.93 23.48
CA VAL A 271 7.26 3.81 22.35
C VAL A 271 6.86 5.20 22.83
N GLN A 272 7.24 6.22 22.04
CA GLN A 272 6.81 7.61 22.26
C GLN A 272 6.21 8.19 20.96
N PRO A 273 5.12 8.96 21.04
CA PRO A 273 4.68 9.77 19.92
C PRO A 273 5.60 10.98 19.78
N GLY A 274 5.96 11.31 18.54
CA GLY A 274 6.61 12.58 18.22
C GLY A 274 5.66 13.77 18.28
N LEU A 275 6.04 14.88 17.67
CA LEU A 275 5.15 16.03 17.57
C LEU A 275 4.04 15.74 16.54
N PRO A 276 2.77 16.11 16.84
CA PRO A 276 1.67 15.91 15.89
C PRO A 276 1.92 16.50 14.50
N SER A 277 2.60 17.64 14.41
CA SER A 277 2.93 18.30 13.15
C SER A 277 3.90 17.49 12.26
N GLU A 278 4.78 16.68 12.86
CA GLU A 278 5.73 15.84 12.12
C GLU A 278 5.04 14.63 11.47
N LEU A 279 3.92 14.19 12.05
CA LEU A 279 3.12 13.08 11.50
C LEU A 279 2.69 13.37 10.04
N LEU A 280 2.40 14.65 9.73
CA LEU A 280 1.97 15.05 8.39
C LEU A 280 3.01 14.77 7.29
N THR A 281 4.29 14.65 7.66
CA THR A 281 5.38 14.40 6.71
C THR A 281 5.89 12.97 6.71
N ARG A 282 5.41 12.12 7.65
CA ARG A 282 5.95 10.77 7.86
C ARG A 282 5.01 9.65 7.48
N ARG A 283 3.73 9.92 7.27
CA ARG A 283 2.73 8.91 6.88
C ARG A 283 2.57 8.83 5.37
N PRO A 284 2.72 7.63 4.77
CA PRO A 284 2.53 7.43 3.33
C PRO A 284 1.13 7.80 2.85
N ASP A 285 0.08 7.46 3.62
CA ASP A 285 -1.32 7.75 3.27
C ASP A 285 -1.62 9.27 3.26
N LEU A 286 -1.01 10.05 4.16
CA LEU A 286 -1.10 11.50 4.16
C LEU A 286 -0.40 12.10 2.94
N TYR A 287 0.80 11.62 2.62
CA TYR A 287 1.53 12.05 1.42
C TYR A 287 0.77 11.69 0.15
N GLN A 288 0.16 10.50 0.08
CA GLN A 288 -0.69 10.09 -1.03
C GLN A 288 -1.91 11.01 -1.19
N ALA A 289 -2.58 11.34 -0.10
CA ALA A 289 -3.73 12.24 -0.13
C ALA A 289 -3.34 13.66 -0.56
N GLU A 290 -2.16 14.16 -0.12
CA GLU A 290 -1.62 15.45 -0.54
C GLU A 290 -1.26 15.47 -2.02
N THR A 291 -0.54 14.46 -2.52
CA THR A 291 -0.17 14.36 -3.94
C THR A 291 -1.40 14.23 -4.82
N SER A 292 -2.42 13.47 -4.40
CA SER A 292 -3.72 13.36 -5.09
C SER A 292 -4.43 14.72 -5.15
N LEU A 293 -4.40 15.50 -4.08
CA LEU A 293 -4.96 16.86 -4.06
C LEU A 293 -4.20 17.80 -5.02
N ARG A 294 -2.87 17.74 -5.04
CA ARG A 294 -2.04 18.49 -6.02
C ARG A 294 -2.37 18.07 -7.45
N GLY A 295 -2.47 16.76 -7.73
CA GLY A 295 -2.83 16.24 -9.03
C GLY A 295 -4.21 16.74 -9.49
N ALA A 296 -5.19 16.76 -8.60
CA ALA A 296 -6.52 17.31 -8.88
C ALA A 296 -6.47 18.83 -9.23
N ALA A 297 -5.67 19.61 -8.52
CA ALA A 297 -5.47 21.03 -8.80
C ALA A 297 -4.80 21.25 -10.17
N ILE A 298 -3.77 20.47 -10.48
CA ILE A 298 -3.10 20.49 -11.78
C ILE A 298 -4.08 20.09 -12.89
N ASN A 299 -4.92 19.07 -12.66
CA ASN A 299 -5.93 18.62 -13.61
C ASN A 299 -6.94 19.73 -13.96
N VAL A 300 -7.40 20.54 -13.01
CA VAL A 300 -8.20 21.73 -13.30
C VAL A 300 -7.48 22.67 -14.28
N SER A 301 -6.16 22.84 -14.11
CA SER A 301 -5.33 23.64 -15.02
C SER A 301 -5.22 23.01 -16.42
N VAL A 302 -5.02 21.69 -16.50
CA VAL A 302 -5.00 20.94 -17.77
C VAL A 302 -6.32 21.12 -18.53
N VAL A 303 -7.46 20.89 -17.85
CA VAL A 303 -8.79 20.98 -18.47
C VAL A 303 -9.09 22.43 -18.89
N ARG A 304 -8.73 23.46 -18.10
CA ARG A 304 -8.88 24.86 -18.50
C ARG A 304 -8.10 25.19 -19.79
N ARG A 305 -6.92 24.61 -19.97
CA ARG A 305 -6.11 24.84 -21.17
C ARG A 305 -6.74 24.28 -22.46
N THR A 306 -7.71 23.36 -22.37
CA THR A 306 -8.48 22.91 -23.52
C THR A 306 -9.42 24.00 -24.10
N LEU A 307 -9.65 25.10 -23.37
CA LEU A 307 -10.36 26.28 -23.91
C LEU A 307 -9.55 27.04 -24.94
N PHE A 308 -8.22 26.93 -24.93
CA PHE A 308 -7.35 27.60 -25.88
C PHE A 308 -7.24 26.85 -27.19
N PRO A 309 -6.89 27.53 -28.31
CA PRO A 309 -6.61 26.88 -29.59
C PRO A 309 -5.51 25.83 -29.46
N GLN A 310 -5.71 24.71 -30.14
CA GLN A 310 -4.66 23.70 -30.25
C GLN A 310 -3.70 24.07 -31.36
N ILE A 311 -2.43 24.18 -31.03
CA ILE A 311 -1.35 24.46 -31.98
C ILE A 311 -0.67 23.13 -32.32
N LYS A 312 -0.61 22.81 -33.60
CA LYS A 312 0.09 21.63 -34.14
C LYS A 312 1.16 22.09 -35.10
N LEU A 313 2.39 21.70 -34.86
CA LEU A 313 3.52 21.89 -35.76
C LEU A 313 3.83 20.53 -36.45
N THR A 314 4.02 20.54 -37.74
CA THR A 314 4.37 19.36 -38.54
C THR A 314 5.48 19.70 -39.50
N ALA A 315 6.56 18.92 -39.46
CA ALA A 315 7.59 18.92 -40.48
C ALA A 315 7.59 17.55 -41.16
N SER A 316 7.48 17.52 -42.47
CA SER A 316 7.50 16.27 -43.24
C SER A 316 8.46 16.36 -44.42
N ALA A 317 9.15 15.28 -44.66
CA ALA A 317 9.93 15.06 -45.88
C ALA A 317 9.46 13.75 -46.50
N SER A 318 9.13 13.75 -47.77
CA SER A 318 8.71 12.52 -48.47
C SER A 318 9.41 12.40 -49.82
N SER A 319 9.63 11.18 -50.22
CA SER A 319 10.18 10.77 -51.48
C SER A 319 9.24 9.74 -52.10
N SER A 320 8.94 9.88 -53.40
CA SER A 320 8.06 8.94 -54.13
C SER A 320 8.65 8.56 -55.45
N SER A 321 8.41 7.31 -55.88
CA SER A 321 8.78 6.75 -57.16
C SER A 321 7.79 5.68 -57.58
N PHE A 322 7.75 5.33 -58.85
CA PHE A 322 6.93 4.22 -59.34
C PHE A 322 7.44 2.84 -58.92
N GLU A 323 8.70 2.75 -58.50
CA GLU A 323 9.32 1.52 -58.02
C GLU A 323 9.95 1.73 -56.64
N LEU A 324 9.74 0.80 -55.74
CA LEU A 324 10.25 0.84 -54.38
C LEU A 324 11.79 1.01 -54.33
N ALA A 325 12.52 0.31 -55.21
CA ALA A 325 13.98 0.40 -55.31
C ALA A 325 14.46 1.81 -55.65
N ASN A 326 13.68 2.60 -56.33
CA ASN A 326 14.03 3.94 -56.80
C ASN A 326 13.63 5.05 -55.79
N VAL A 327 12.85 4.74 -54.77
CA VAL A 327 12.38 5.75 -53.78
C VAL A 327 13.53 6.47 -53.10
N LEU A 328 14.63 5.78 -52.82
CA LEU A 328 15.85 6.36 -52.23
C LEU A 328 16.95 6.68 -53.26
N ALA A 329 17.11 5.82 -54.27
CA ALA A 329 18.24 5.94 -55.19
C ALA A 329 17.96 6.96 -56.31
N SER A 330 16.73 7.05 -56.79
CA SER A 330 16.33 7.92 -57.92
C SER A 330 14.84 8.33 -57.81
N PRO A 331 14.47 9.08 -56.79
CA PRO A 331 13.07 9.43 -56.55
C PRO A 331 12.50 10.27 -57.71
N ALA A 332 11.28 9.93 -58.17
CA ALA A 332 10.56 10.72 -59.17
C ALA A 332 10.14 12.11 -58.60
N GLN A 333 9.88 12.17 -57.31
CA GLN A 333 9.52 13.40 -56.61
C GLN A 333 10.01 13.38 -55.16
N THR A 334 10.62 14.48 -54.72
CA THR A 334 10.96 14.72 -53.33
C THR A 334 10.28 16.01 -52.87
N THR A 335 9.59 15.95 -51.71
CA THR A 335 8.92 17.11 -51.12
C THR A 335 9.33 17.28 -49.67
N ALA A 336 9.57 18.53 -49.29
CA ALA A 336 9.73 18.90 -47.86
C ALA A 336 8.69 19.96 -47.51
N ARG A 337 8.02 19.78 -46.37
CA ARG A 337 6.95 20.70 -45.96
C ARG A 337 7.08 20.96 -44.47
N ILE A 338 6.99 22.21 -44.06
CA ILE A 338 6.81 22.65 -42.68
C ILE A 338 5.47 23.34 -42.59
N SER A 339 4.62 22.93 -41.66
CA SER A 339 3.30 23.54 -41.47
C SER A 339 3.04 23.79 -39.99
N ALA A 340 2.34 24.87 -39.71
CA ALA A 340 1.76 25.18 -38.41
C ALA A 340 0.25 25.31 -38.60
N SER A 341 -0.51 24.57 -37.82
CA SER A 341 -1.96 24.66 -37.79
C SER A 341 -2.45 25.05 -36.41
N VAL A 342 -3.49 25.89 -36.39
CA VAL A 342 -4.18 26.32 -35.18
C VAL A 342 -5.64 25.92 -35.33
N VAL A 343 -6.10 25.08 -34.40
CA VAL A 343 -7.47 24.56 -34.45
C VAL A 343 -8.20 24.97 -33.16
N GLN A 344 -9.35 25.62 -33.32
CA GLN A 344 -10.22 26.00 -32.21
C GLN A 344 -11.63 25.50 -32.48
N LEU A 345 -12.12 24.66 -31.56
CA LEU A 345 -13.52 24.25 -31.58
C LEU A 345 -14.37 25.40 -31.03
N LEU A 346 -15.26 25.95 -31.83
CA LEU A 346 -16.07 27.13 -31.46
C LEU A 346 -17.37 26.74 -30.72
N LEU A 347 -17.99 25.64 -31.11
CA LEU A 347 -19.25 25.16 -30.54
C LEU A 347 -19.08 23.69 -30.11
N ASP A 348 -19.31 23.42 -28.83
CA ASP A 348 -19.17 22.10 -28.20
C ASP A 348 -20.33 21.77 -27.27
N ASN A 349 -21.47 22.45 -27.44
CA ASN A 349 -22.63 22.31 -26.58
C ASN A 349 -22.32 22.44 -25.07
N GLY A 350 -21.30 23.24 -24.75
CA GLY A 350 -20.89 23.49 -23.36
C GLY A 350 -20.05 22.36 -22.74
N GLN A 351 -19.57 21.39 -23.53
CA GLN A 351 -18.83 20.23 -22.99
C GLN A 351 -17.58 20.64 -22.22
N ARG A 352 -16.75 21.56 -22.75
CA ARG A 352 -15.53 22.00 -22.07
C ARG A 352 -15.80 22.72 -20.74
N ARG A 353 -16.93 23.49 -20.66
CA ARG A 353 -17.34 24.10 -19.39
C ARG A 353 -17.73 23.06 -18.36
N ARG A 354 -18.51 22.04 -18.77
CA ARG A 354 -18.86 20.93 -17.86
C ARG A 354 -17.63 20.16 -17.39
N ASN A 355 -16.67 19.91 -18.28
CA ASN A 355 -15.40 19.24 -17.89
C ASN A 355 -14.62 20.04 -16.85
N ILE A 356 -14.57 21.38 -16.99
CA ILE A 356 -13.94 22.25 -16.00
C ILE A 356 -14.67 22.18 -14.65
N GLU A 357 -15.99 22.20 -14.68
CA GLU A 357 -16.80 22.14 -13.45
C GLU A 357 -16.63 20.78 -12.77
N GLN A 358 -16.63 19.68 -13.53
CA GLN A 358 -16.31 18.35 -13.00
C GLN A 358 -14.91 18.28 -12.38
N ALA A 359 -13.89 18.88 -13.02
CA ALA A 359 -12.54 18.92 -12.46
C ALA A 359 -12.47 19.72 -11.15
N LYS A 360 -13.24 20.81 -10.99
CA LYS A 360 -13.34 21.56 -9.73
C LYS A 360 -14.04 20.77 -8.64
N LEU A 361 -15.16 20.10 -8.94
CA LEU A 361 -15.85 19.24 -7.97
C LEU A 361 -14.94 18.09 -7.51
N PHE A 362 -14.13 17.53 -8.42
CA PHE A 362 -13.13 16.53 -8.08
C PHE A 362 -12.04 17.08 -7.14
N LEU A 363 -11.58 18.32 -7.38
CA LEU A 363 -10.63 19.00 -6.49
C LEU A 363 -11.22 19.21 -5.09
N GLU A 364 -12.48 19.64 -4.98
CA GLU A 364 -13.18 19.81 -3.70
C GLU A 364 -13.34 18.48 -2.96
N SER A 365 -13.66 17.41 -3.68
CA SER A 365 -13.70 16.04 -3.14
C SER A 365 -12.34 15.57 -2.63
N SER A 366 -11.27 15.83 -3.39
CA SER A 366 -9.89 15.50 -3.00
C SER A 366 -9.47 16.26 -1.74
N LEU A 367 -9.87 17.53 -1.61
CA LEU A 367 -9.65 18.34 -0.41
C LEU A 367 -10.37 17.77 0.82
N ALA A 368 -11.62 17.34 0.66
CA ALA A 368 -12.37 16.70 1.74
C ALA A 368 -11.73 15.38 2.15
N THR A 369 -11.23 14.61 1.18
CA THR A 369 -10.49 13.35 1.43
C THR A 369 -9.22 13.61 2.21
N TYR A 370 -8.39 14.58 1.79
CA TYR A 370 -7.18 14.96 2.52
C TYR A 370 -7.47 15.32 3.98
N ARG A 371 -8.46 16.20 4.23
CA ARG A 371 -8.85 16.57 5.59
C ARG A 371 -9.29 15.38 6.42
N ARG A 372 -10.08 14.48 5.84
CA ARG A 372 -10.49 13.25 6.52
C ARG A 372 -9.28 12.37 6.87
N THR A 373 -8.34 12.18 5.95
CA THR A 373 -7.14 11.37 6.20
C THR A 373 -6.29 11.96 7.33
N VAL A 374 -6.13 13.30 7.35
CA VAL A 374 -5.45 14.00 8.46
C VAL A 374 -6.11 13.72 9.80
N LEU A 375 -7.43 13.90 9.89
CA LEU A 375 -8.17 13.64 11.14
C LEU A 375 -8.06 12.17 11.57
N THR A 376 -8.17 11.23 10.63
CA THR A 376 -8.02 9.79 10.91
C THR A 376 -6.63 9.50 11.45
N ALA A 377 -5.58 10.06 10.82
CA ALA A 377 -4.20 9.84 11.24
C ALA A 377 -3.93 10.27 12.70
N PHE A 378 -4.45 11.44 13.12
CA PHE A 378 -4.33 11.87 14.51
C PHE A 378 -5.11 10.98 15.48
N ASN A 379 -6.35 10.60 15.10
CA ASN A 379 -7.17 9.70 15.92
C ASN A 379 -6.53 8.32 16.07
N ASP A 380 -5.90 7.78 15.02
CA ASP A 380 -5.21 6.49 15.06
C ASP A 380 -4.10 6.49 16.12
N VAL A 381 -3.29 7.55 16.16
CA VAL A 381 -2.21 7.68 17.14
C VAL A 381 -2.78 7.79 18.57
N GLU A 382 -3.78 8.64 18.79
CA GLU A 382 -4.40 8.82 20.11
C GLU A 382 -5.04 7.53 20.64
N VAL A 383 -5.83 6.85 19.81
CA VAL A 383 -6.49 5.60 20.18
C VAL A 383 -5.46 4.52 20.49
N THR A 384 -4.40 4.44 19.68
CA THR A 384 -3.37 3.41 19.87
C THR A 384 -2.54 3.66 21.12
N LEU A 385 -2.18 4.90 21.43
CA LEU A 385 -1.49 5.27 22.67
C LEU A 385 -2.32 4.91 23.91
N SER A 386 -3.60 5.27 23.91
CA SER A 386 -4.51 4.94 24.99
C SER A 386 -4.67 3.43 25.17
N ASN A 387 -4.70 2.67 24.06
CA ASN A 387 -4.78 1.22 24.08
C ASN A 387 -3.50 0.57 24.64
N ILE A 388 -2.31 1.08 24.29
CA ILE A 388 -1.03 0.61 24.83
C ILE A 388 -1.01 0.75 26.35
N GLN A 389 -1.38 1.92 26.87
CA GLN A 389 -1.45 2.15 28.32
C GLN A 389 -2.41 1.18 29.01
N LEU A 390 -3.63 1.03 28.50
CA LEU A 390 -4.63 0.13 29.05
C LEU A 390 -4.13 -1.33 29.10
N LEU A 391 -3.51 -1.79 28.01
CA LEU A 391 -2.97 -3.15 27.94
C LEU A 391 -1.78 -3.37 28.88
N GLU A 392 -0.99 -2.34 29.17
CA GLU A 392 0.08 -2.40 30.16
C GLU A 392 -0.48 -2.53 31.60
N GLU A 393 -1.48 -1.74 31.96
CA GLU A 393 -2.19 -1.87 33.24
C GLU A 393 -2.86 -3.27 33.35
N GLN A 394 -3.46 -3.76 32.27
CA GLN A 394 -4.06 -5.10 32.24
C GLN A 394 -3.02 -6.23 32.38
N ALA A 395 -1.78 -6.03 31.95
CA ALA A 395 -0.73 -7.04 32.06
C ALA A 395 -0.37 -7.33 33.52
N GLU A 396 -0.30 -6.31 34.37
CA GLU A 396 -0.04 -6.46 35.79
C GLU A 396 -1.18 -7.23 36.50
N VAL A 397 -2.43 -6.91 36.13
CA VAL A 397 -3.62 -7.60 36.65
C VAL A 397 -3.65 -9.05 36.19
N ALA A 398 -3.36 -9.31 34.90
CA ALA A 398 -3.33 -10.67 34.35
C ALA A 398 -2.26 -11.54 35.01
N ALA A 399 -1.05 -10.98 35.26
CA ALA A 399 0.03 -11.69 35.92
C ALA A 399 -0.33 -12.04 37.39
N SER A 400 -0.86 -11.08 38.13
CA SER A 400 -1.28 -11.32 39.50
C SER A 400 -2.43 -12.32 39.61
N SER A 401 -3.38 -12.25 38.69
CA SER A 401 -4.50 -13.20 38.61
C SER A 401 -4.03 -14.61 38.29
N LEU A 402 -3.05 -14.76 37.37
CA LEU A 402 -2.48 -16.08 37.04
C LEU A 402 -1.79 -16.69 38.25
N MET A 403 -0.94 -15.94 38.98
CA MET A 403 -0.29 -16.42 40.21
C MET A 403 -1.31 -16.86 41.27
N ALA A 404 -2.39 -16.09 41.45
CA ALA A 404 -3.44 -16.43 42.41
C ALA A 404 -4.21 -17.70 41.99
N ALA A 405 -4.49 -17.86 40.69
CA ALA A 405 -5.18 -19.03 40.13
C ALA A 405 -4.32 -20.32 40.23
N GLU A 406 -3.01 -20.22 40.01
CA GLU A 406 -2.06 -21.34 40.16
C GLU A 406 -2.00 -21.81 41.60
N GLU A 407 -1.91 -20.90 42.54
CA GLU A 407 -1.88 -21.25 43.99
C GLU A 407 -3.23 -21.80 44.48
N ALA A 408 -4.36 -21.23 44.01
CA ALA A 408 -5.69 -21.72 44.34
C ALA A 408 -5.90 -23.15 43.79
N PHE A 409 -5.46 -23.46 42.59
CA PHE A 409 -5.53 -24.80 42.01
C PHE A 409 -4.64 -25.78 42.78
N ARG A 410 -3.39 -25.42 43.10
CA ARG A 410 -2.47 -26.24 43.86
C ARG A 410 -3.06 -26.61 45.24
N ILE A 411 -3.65 -25.65 45.96
CA ILE A 411 -4.31 -25.90 47.25
C ILE A 411 -5.54 -26.81 47.08
N ALA A 412 -6.37 -26.54 46.08
CA ALA A 412 -7.57 -27.34 45.80
C ALA A 412 -7.23 -28.78 45.46
N GLU A 413 -6.20 -29.02 44.64
CA GLU A 413 -5.71 -30.34 44.25
C GLU A 413 -5.28 -31.16 45.48
N VAL A 414 -4.41 -30.59 46.36
CA VAL A 414 -3.93 -31.27 47.58
C VAL A 414 -5.08 -31.55 48.51
N ARG A 415 -5.97 -30.61 48.78
CA ARG A 415 -7.13 -30.81 49.68
C ARG A 415 -8.12 -31.84 49.13
N TYR A 416 -8.30 -31.90 47.82
CA TYR A 416 -9.14 -32.91 47.20
C TYR A 416 -8.51 -34.31 47.32
N ALA A 417 -7.21 -34.44 47.07
CA ALA A 417 -6.49 -35.70 47.23
C ALA A 417 -6.54 -36.22 48.66
N GLU A 418 -6.44 -35.34 49.66
CA GLU A 418 -6.55 -35.66 51.09
C GLU A 418 -8.01 -35.90 51.53
N GLY A 419 -9.01 -35.64 50.72
CA GLY A 419 -10.41 -35.80 51.04
C GLY A 419 -11.04 -34.69 51.88
N VAL A 420 -10.38 -33.56 52.00
CA VAL A 420 -10.82 -32.36 52.80
C VAL A 420 -11.64 -31.40 51.93
N ALA A 421 -11.50 -31.41 50.60
CA ALA A 421 -12.31 -30.65 49.69
C ALA A 421 -13.20 -31.57 48.81
N ASP A 422 -14.28 -30.99 48.31
CA ASP A 422 -15.17 -31.64 47.34
C ASP A 422 -14.64 -31.53 45.90
N PHE A 423 -15.24 -32.32 44.98
CA PHE A 423 -14.86 -32.33 43.59
C PHE A 423 -15.16 -30.98 42.90
N GLU A 424 -16.26 -30.32 43.24
CA GLU A 424 -16.68 -29.06 42.66
C GLU A 424 -15.63 -27.97 42.89
N THR A 425 -15.03 -27.91 44.08
CA THR A 425 -13.96 -26.95 44.45
C THR A 425 -12.74 -27.12 43.56
N VAL A 426 -12.27 -28.35 43.32
CA VAL A 426 -11.08 -28.54 42.46
C VAL A 426 -11.39 -28.30 40.99
N LEU A 427 -12.59 -28.68 40.52
CA LEU A 427 -13.01 -28.42 39.16
C LEU A 427 -13.12 -26.93 38.84
N LEU A 428 -13.68 -26.14 39.78
CA LEU A 428 -13.76 -24.68 39.64
C LEU A 428 -12.37 -24.05 39.59
N ALA A 429 -11.47 -24.44 40.51
CA ALA A 429 -10.10 -23.94 40.52
C ALA A 429 -9.32 -24.30 39.25
N GLN A 430 -9.50 -25.52 38.73
CA GLN A 430 -8.93 -25.98 37.47
C GLN A 430 -9.40 -25.12 36.27
N ASN A 431 -10.71 -24.91 36.14
CA ASN A 431 -11.27 -24.12 35.04
C ASN A 431 -10.83 -22.64 35.14
N THR A 432 -10.73 -22.10 36.37
CA THR A 432 -10.22 -20.75 36.61
C THR A 432 -8.77 -20.64 36.18
N LEU A 433 -7.90 -21.57 36.54
CA LEU A 433 -6.51 -21.62 36.11
C LEU A 433 -6.38 -21.63 34.60
N PHE A 434 -7.16 -22.51 33.91
CA PHE A 434 -7.11 -22.64 32.47
C PHE A 434 -7.50 -21.35 31.75
N SER A 435 -8.59 -20.71 32.20
CA SER A 435 -9.06 -19.44 31.61
C SER A 435 -8.10 -18.27 31.86
N THR A 436 -7.58 -18.17 33.08
CA THR A 436 -6.66 -17.09 33.47
C THR A 436 -5.31 -17.21 32.76
N ARG A 437 -4.80 -18.45 32.58
CA ARG A 437 -3.57 -18.68 31.81
C ARG A 437 -3.71 -18.25 30.35
N ASN A 438 -4.84 -18.58 29.71
CA ASN A 438 -5.11 -18.11 28.35
C ASN A 438 -5.22 -16.59 28.28
N ALA A 439 -5.90 -15.96 29.22
CA ALA A 439 -6.03 -14.51 29.28
C ALA A 439 -4.67 -13.79 29.43
N PHE A 440 -3.75 -14.35 30.24
CA PHE A 440 -2.38 -13.84 30.38
C PHE A 440 -1.59 -13.92 29.07
N LEU A 441 -1.66 -15.07 28.37
CA LEU A 441 -1.00 -15.25 27.06
C LEU A 441 -1.57 -14.29 26.01
N ASP A 442 -2.89 -14.10 26.00
CA ASP A 442 -3.56 -13.20 25.07
C ASP A 442 -3.17 -11.74 25.29
N ASN A 443 -3.06 -11.29 26.55
CA ASN A 443 -2.62 -9.94 26.85
C ASN A 443 -1.23 -9.65 26.26
N LYS A 444 -0.28 -10.60 26.33
CA LYS A 444 1.05 -10.44 25.71
C LYS A 444 0.97 -10.20 24.21
N LEU A 445 0.16 -11.00 23.47
CA LEU A 445 -0.04 -10.80 22.04
C LEU A 445 -0.70 -9.44 21.74
N GLN A 446 -1.73 -9.06 22.53
CA GLN A 446 -2.42 -7.79 22.33
C GLN A 446 -1.49 -6.60 22.52
N ARG A 447 -0.58 -6.63 23.49
CA ARG A 447 0.45 -5.62 23.72
C ARG A 447 1.40 -5.50 22.53
N LEU A 448 1.92 -6.62 22.02
CA LEU A 448 2.81 -6.65 20.84
C LEU A 448 2.10 -6.08 19.60
N ASN A 449 0.86 -6.48 19.36
CA ASN A 449 0.07 -5.97 18.24
C ASN A 449 -0.30 -4.48 18.40
N ALA A 450 -0.50 -3.98 19.60
CA ALA A 450 -0.74 -2.57 19.86
C ALA A 450 0.49 -1.72 19.49
N ILE A 451 1.71 -2.19 19.86
CA ILE A 451 2.97 -1.54 19.45
C ILE A 451 3.12 -1.56 17.92
N LEU A 452 2.81 -2.69 17.28
CA LEU A 452 2.85 -2.82 15.83
C LEU A 452 1.90 -1.83 15.14
N THR A 453 0.66 -1.73 15.62
CA THR A 453 -0.34 -0.76 15.13
C THR A 453 0.14 0.67 15.36
N PHE A 454 0.82 0.94 16.47
CA PHE A 454 1.39 2.26 16.74
C PHE A 454 2.52 2.61 15.76
N TYR A 455 3.41 1.68 15.44
CA TYR A 455 4.43 1.90 14.40
C TYR A 455 3.80 2.19 13.04
N GLN A 456 2.72 1.48 12.67
CA GLN A 456 1.95 1.77 11.45
C GLN A 456 1.30 3.18 11.52
N ALA A 457 0.71 3.55 12.64
CA ALA A 457 0.10 4.88 12.84
C ALA A 457 1.11 6.02 12.74
N LEU A 458 2.37 5.77 13.07
CA LEU A 458 3.48 6.72 12.92
C LEU A 458 4.11 6.71 11.52
N GLY A 459 3.67 5.83 10.61
CA GLY A 459 4.18 5.74 9.23
C GLY A 459 5.33 4.76 9.04
N GLY A 460 5.63 3.88 10.01
CA GLY A 460 6.56 2.75 9.88
C GLY A 460 8.00 3.13 9.50
N GLY A 461 8.45 4.34 9.87
CA GLY A 461 9.79 4.83 9.55
C GLY A 461 9.99 5.34 8.12
N TRP A 462 8.93 5.42 7.32
CA TRP A 462 8.99 5.99 5.98
C TRP A 462 9.18 7.50 5.99
N ALA A 463 9.93 8.03 5.00
CA ALA A 463 10.02 9.45 4.72
C ALA A 463 9.91 9.72 3.21
N PRO A 464 9.33 10.84 2.77
CA PRO A 464 9.25 11.21 1.36
C PRO A 464 10.65 11.27 0.73
N GLY A 465 10.85 10.51 -0.36
CA GLY A 465 12.16 10.41 -1.04
C GLY A 465 12.99 9.19 -0.63
N ASP A 466 12.68 8.52 0.46
CA ASP A 466 13.27 7.24 0.79
C ASP A 466 12.61 6.13 -0.03
N ILE A 467 13.30 5.69 -1.07
CA ILE A 467 12.97 4.46 -1.77
C ILE A 467 13.85 3.37 -1.15
N PRO A 468 13.29 2.49 -0.29
CA PRO A 468 14.07 1.43 0.31
C PRO A 468 14.76 0.59 -0.77
N GLU A 469 16.03 0.26 -0.56
CA GLU A 469 16.86 -0.47 -1.53
C GLU A 469 16.24 -1.82 -1.93
N TYR A 470 15.51 -2.45 -1.01
CA TYR A 470 14.79 -3.70 -1.27
C TYR A 470 13.57 -3.53 -2.22
N TRP A 471 13.17 -2.31 -2.58
CA TRP A 471 12.16 -2.08 -3.62
C TRP A 471 12.74 -2.24 -5.02
N GLY A 472 14.08 -2.31 -5.17
CA GLY A 472 14.75 -2.55 -6.44
C GLY A 472 14.52 -1.46 -7.50
N VAL A 473 14.01 -0.31 -7.08
CA VAL A 473 13.88 0.89 -7.89
C VAL A 473 15.09 1.75 -7.56
N THR A 474 16.08 1.78 -8.43
CA THR A 474 17.19 2.71 -8.25
C THR A 474 16.63 4.13 -8.41
N ALA A 475 16.86 5.00 -7.44
CA ALA A 475 16.68 6.44 -7.55
C ALA A 475 17.67 6.95 -8.61
N GLY A 476 17.42 6.63 -9.87
CA GLY A 476 18.35 6.80 -10.96
C GLY A 476 17.78 7.49 -12.16
N GLY A 477 18.22 8.69 -12.36
CA GLY A 477 18.24 9.40 -13.62
C GLY A 477 17.17 10.47 -13.77
N THR A 478 17.49 11.63 -13.23
CA THR A 478 17.05 12.94 -13.74
C THR A 478 17.25 13.10 -15.24
#